data_5418d7420ccfd53f5bada4fbbb9f55f3
#
_entry.id   5418d7420ccfd53f5bada4fbbb9f55f3
#
_cell.length_a   1.000
_cell.length_b   1.000
_cell.length_c   1.000
_cell.angle_alpha   90.00
_cell.angle_beta   90.00
_cell.angle_gamma   90.00
#
_symmetry.space_group_name_H-M   'P 1'
#
loop_
_entity.id
_entity.type
_entity.pdbx_description
1 polymer ?
#
loop_
_entity_poly.entity_id
_entity_poly.type
_entity_poly.pdbx_seq_one_letter_code
_entity_poly.pdbx_strand_id
1 'polypeptide(L)'
;MATEKTFELKDSGKRQEYETGARRDTTDGKGRYDLLQVLALRRVAVVLQRGAQKYDARNWEKGIPLSRFVDSGLRHLMQYLEGRRDEDHAAQAAWNILGLIHTEEMIERGLLPASLNDLPNYMPREAAEQPKA
;
A
#
# COMPACT_ATOMS: atom_id res chain seq x y z
N MET A 1 1.75 0.22 -39.73
CA MET A 1 2.78 0.98 -39.01
C MET A 1 2.34 1.21 -37.57
N ALA A 2 3.19 0.90 -36.65
CA ALA A 2 2.91 1.22 -35.26
C ALA A 2 2.96 2.73 -35.08
N THR A 3 1.92 3.30 -34.50
CA THR A 3 1.92 4.71 -34.10
C THR A 3 2.84 4.91 -32.89
N GLU A 4 3.74 5.85 -32.98
CA GLU A 4 4.56 6.25 -31.85
C GLU A 4 3.67 6.75 -30.72
N LYS A 5 3.85 6.17 -29.52
CA LYS A 5 3.16 6.67 -28.33
C LYS A 5 3.86 7.93 -27.85
N THR A 6 3.11 9.01 -27.79
CA THR A 6 3.58 10.24 -27.15
C THR A 6 3.07 10.27 -25.71
N PHE A 7 3.99 10.54 -24.80
CA PHE A 7 3.64 10.67 -23.38
C PHE A 7 3.56 12.14 -23.00
N GLU A 8 2.56 12.47 -22.21
CA GLU A 8 2.37 13.81 -21.71
C GLU A 8 3.34 14.09 -20.57
N LEU A 9 3.95 15.26 -20.56
CA LEU A 9 4.69 15.76 -19.42
C LEU A 9 3.77 16.67 -18.62
N LYS A 10 3.23 16.16 -17.54
CA LYS A 10 2.30 16.91 -16.68
C LYS A 10 3.03 17.96 -15.88
N ASP A 11 2.38 19.09 -15.69
CA ASP A 11 2.95 20.26 -15.05
C ASP A 11 1.89 20.91 -14.15
N SER A 12 2.18 21.11 -12.87
CA SER A 12 1.26 21.76 -11.93
C SER A 12 1.19 23.28 -12.11
N GLY A 13 2.16 23.86 -12.84
CA GLY A 13 2.32 25.31 -12.95
C GLY A 13 3.09 25.93 -11.79
N LYS A 14 3.42 25.18 -10.77
CA LYS A 14 4.20 25.63 -9.62
C LYS A 14 5.62 25.10 -9.71
N ARG A 15 6.59 25.95 -9.34
CA ARG A 15 8.02 25.61 -9.43
C ARG A 15 8.68 25.64 -8.05
N GLN A 16 9.65 24.77 -7.90
CA GLN A 16 10.60 24.78 -6.81
C GLN A 16 11.97 25.11 -7.38
N GLU A 17 12.65 26.11 -6.79
CA GLU A 17 13.96 26.53 -7.23
C GLU A 17 15.02 26.10 -6.22
N TYR A 18 16.16 25.65 -6.72
CA TYR A 18 17.29 25.21 -5.92
C TYR A 18 18.39 26.26 -5.94
N GLU A 19 19.34 26.17 -5.00
CA GLU A 19 20.46 27.12 -4.88
C GLU A 19 21.26 27.24 -6.17
N THR A 20 21.33 26.19 -6.97
CA THR A 20 22.04 26.16 -8.25
C THR A 20 21.31 26.92 -9.35
N GLY A 21 20.10 27.39 -9.10
CA GLY A 21 19.21 27.98 -10.09
C GLY A 21 18.40 26.98 -10.90
N ALA A 22 18.61 25.67 -10.68
CA ALA A 22 17.77 24.64 -11.30
C ALA A 22 16.36 24.69 -10.74
N ARG A 23 15.38 24.40 -11.57
CA ARG A 23 13.97 24.40 -11.19
C ARG A 23 13.32 23.08 -11.54
N ARG A 24 12.38 22.67 -10.70
CA ARG A 24 11.53 21.50 -10.94
C ARG A 24 10.10 21.84 -10.53
N ASP A 25 9.17 21.00 -10.95
CA ASP A 25 7.80 21.10 -10.49
C ASP A 25 7.76 20.88 -8.97
N THR A 26 6.76 21.46 -8.32
CA THR A 26 6.59 21.31 -6.86
C THR A 26 6.41 19.85 -6.46
N THR A 27 6.89 19.51 -5.26
CA THR A 27 6.67 18.20 -4.65
C THR A 27 5.36 18.13 -3.86
N ASP A 28 4.62 19.25 -3.77
CA ASP A 28 3.39 19.31 -2.99
C ASP A 28 2.37 18.26 -3.45
N GLY A 29 1.88 17.46 -2.51
CA GLY A 29 0.86 16.46 -2.77
C GLY A 29 1.33 15.19 -3.48
N LYS A 30 2.62 15.09 -3.81
CA LYS A 30 3.16 13.92 -4.54
C LYS A 30 3.64 12.79 -3.65
N GLY A 31 3.71 13.00 -2.34
CA GLY A 31 4.31 12.07 -1.39
C GLY A 31 5.84 12.20 -1.37
N ARG A 32 6.44 11.65 -0.34
CA ARG A 32 7.89 11.69 -0.12
C ARG A 32 8.44 10.27 -0.24
N TYR A 33 8.64 9.81 -1.47
CA TYR A 33 9.17 8.49 -1.78
C TYR A 33 10.61 8.32 -1.27
N ASP A 34 11.35 9.40 -1.19
CA ASP A 34 12.72 9.42 -0.67
C ASP A 34 12.80 9.11 0.83
N LEU A 35 11.67 9.20 1.55
CA LEU A 35 11.61 8.88 2.98
C LEU A 35 11.15 7.45 3.27
N LEU A 36 10.86 6.65 2.25
CA LEU A 36 10.48 5.26 2.44
C LEU A 36 11.65 4.46 3.02
N GLN A 37 11.33 3.54 3.92
CA GLN A 37 12.32 2.73 4.62
C GLN A 37 12.88 1.64 3.70
N VAL A 38 13.93 1.96 2.99
CA VAL A 38 14.52 1.08 1.96
C VAL A 38 14.90 -0.29 2.52
N LEU A 39 15.54 -0.32 3.69
CA LEU A 39 15.96 -1.59 4.29
C LEU A 39 14.77 -2.45 4.73
N ALA A 40 13.71 -1.82 5.23
CA ALA A 40 12.48 -2.51 5.59
C ALA A 40 11.78 -3.07 4.35
N LEU A 41 11.67 -2.28 3.29
CA LEU A 41 11.07 -2.71 2.03
C LEU A 41 11.85 -3.86 1.38
N ARG A 42 13.18 -3.88 1.55
CA ARG A 42 14.01 -4.97 1.07
C ARG A 42 13.62 -6.30 1.71
N ARG A 43 13.36 -6.31 3.00
CA ARG A 43 12.90 -7.50 3.73
C ARG A 43 11.48 -7.90 3.32
N VAL A 44 10.60 -6.94 3.09
CA VAL A 44 9.25 -7.20 2.55
C VAL A 44 9.32 -7.83 1.18
N ALA A 45 10.23 -7.37 0.32
CA ALA A 45 10.43 -7.96 -1.00
C ALA A 45 10.81 -9.46 -0.92
N VAL A 46 11.60 -9.85 0.08
CA VAL A 46 11.94 -11.27 0.31
C VAL A 46 10.70 -12.07 0.70
N VAL A 47 9.82 -11.51 1.52
CA VAL A 47 8.54 -12.16 1.86
C VAL A 47 7.71 -12.39 0.60
N LEU A 48 7.64 -11.40 -0.29
CA LEU A 48 6.91 -11.52 -1.56
C LEU A 48 7.53 -12.58 -2.47
N GLN A 49 8.85 -12.69 -2.51
CA GLN A 49 9.54 -13.74 -3.28
C GLN A 49 9.15 -15.14 -2.80
N ARG A 50 9.11 -15.34 -1.49
CA ARG A 50 8.72 -16.62 -0.89
C ARG A 50 7.25 -16.92 -1.14
N GLY A 51 6.39 -15.91 -1.06
CA GLY A 51 4.97 -16.04 -1.38
C GLY A 51 4.74 -16.43 -2.83
N ALA A 52 5.49 -15.85 -3.76
CA ALA A 52 5.40 -16.19 -5.18
C ALA A 52 5.82 -17.63 -5.45
N GLN A 53 6.78 -18.16 -4.69
CA GLN A 53 7.19 -19.58 -4.79
C GLN A 53 6.14 -20.52 -4.24
N LYS A 54 5.42 -20.11 -3.18
CA LYS A 54 4.42 -20.94 -2.51
C LYS A 54 3.06 -20.94 -3.23
N TYR A 55 2.66 -19.79 -3.75
CA TYR A 55 1.37 -19.62 -4.41
C TYR A 55 1.58 -19.34 -5.90
N ASP A 56 1.50 -18.10 -6.30
CA ASP A 56 1.84 -17.58 -7.62
C ASP A 56 2.27 -16.14 -7.45
N ALA A 57 3.08 -15.64 -8.37
CA ALA A 57 3.38 -14.22 -8.39
C ALA A 57 2.06 -13.44 -8.47
N ARG A 58 1.94 -12.41 -7.64
CA ARG A 58 0.76 -11.55 -7.58
C ARG A 58 -0.54 -12.25 -7.19
N ASN A 59 -0.46 -13.39 -6.51
CA ASN A 59 -1.65 -14.08 -5.99
C ASN A 59 -2.53 -13.13 -5.15
N TRP A 60 -1.92 -12.27 -4.36
CA TRP A 60 -2.61 -11.31 -3.50
C TRP A 60 -3.41 -10.26 -4.28
N GLU A 61 -3.09 -10.01 -5.55
CA GLU A 61 -3.85 -9.06 -6.39
C GLU A 61 -5.23 -9.58 -6.80
N LYS A 62 -5.45 -10.87 -6.70
CA LYS A 62 -6.75 -11.48 -7.05
C LYS A 62 -7.87 -11.04 -6.12
N GLY A 63 -7.53 -10.55 -4.96
CA GLY A 63 -8.47 -10.10 -3.96
C GLY A 63 -8.52 -11.06 -2.76
N ILE A 64 -8.10 -10.54 -1.62
CA ILE A 64 -8.14 -11.26 -0.34
C ILE A 64 -9.00 -10.41 0.60
N PRO A 65 -9.90 -11.02 1.40
CA PRO A 65 -10.66 -10.26 2.37
C PRO A 65 -9.77 -9.46 3.31
N LEU A 66 -10.15 -8.22 3.59
CA LEU A 66 -9.34 -7.32 4.42
C LEU A 66 -9.09 -7.90 5.81
N SER A 67 -10.07 -8.64 6.37
CA SER A 67 -9.91 -9.29 7.66
C SER A 67 -8.76 -10.30 7.69
N ARG A 68 -8.45 -10.93 6.57
CA ARG A 68 -7.36 -11.89 6.48
C ARG A 68 -6.00 -11.23 6.60
N PHE A 69 -5.85 -10.04 6.02
CA PHE A 69 -4.63 -9.25 6.19
C PHE A 69 -4.46 -8.82 7.65
N VAL A 70 -5.54 -8.37 8.28
CA VAL A 70 -5.51 -7.95 9.69
C VAL A 70 -5.16 -9.12 10.60
N ASP A 71 -5.83 -10.26 10.40
CA ASP A 71 -5.59 -11.48 11.17
C ASP A 71 -4.12 -11.91 11.09
N SER A 72 -3.62 -12.08 9.88
CA SER A 72 -2.25 -12.54 9.66
C SER A 72 -1.22 -11.50 10.12
N GLY A 73 -1.48 -10.23 9.85
CA GLY A 73 -0.59 -9.14 10.27
C GLY A 73 -0.45 -9.05 11.78
N LEU A 74 -1.57 -9.12 12.50
CA LEU A 74 -1.55 -9.10 13.96
C LEU A 74 -0.88 -10.35 14.53
N ARG A 75 -1.15 -11.53 13.97
CA ARG A 75 -0.53 -12.77 14.43
C ARG A 75 0.99 -12.71 14.30
N HIS A 76 1.51 -12.26 13.17
CA HIS A 76 2.95 -12.12 12.98
C HIS A 76 3.55 -11.07 13.91
N LEU A 77 2.84 -9.97 14.15
CA LEU A 77 3.31 -8.95 15.07
C LEU A 77 3.37 -9.47 16.51
N MET A 78 2.38 -10.25 16.91
CA MET A 78 2.35 -10.92 18.23
C MET A 78 3.49 -11.92 18.38
N GLN A 79 3.76 -12.72 17.35
CA GLN A 79 4.88 -13.65 17.34
C GLN A 79 6.22 -12.94 17.43
N TYR A 80 6.35 -11.82 16.76
CA TYR A 80 7.54 -10.97 16.90
C TYR A 80 7.70 -10.46 18.33
N LEU A 81 6.61 -10.01 18.94
CA LEU A 81 6.61 -9.51 20.32
C LEU A 81 7.00 -10.61 21.33
N GLU A 82 6.61 -11.86 21.06
CA GLU A 82 7.01 -13.00 21.88
C GLU A 82 8.49 -13.35 21.78
N GLY A 83 9.21 -12.75 20.84
CA GLY A 83 10.62 -13.02 20.63
C GLY A 83 10.93 -14.10 19.59
N ARG A 84 9.93 -14.56 18.85
CA ARG A 84 10.14 -15.58 17.81
C ARG A 84 10.93 -15.02 16.63
N ARG A 85 11.92 -15.79 16.19
CA ARG A 85 12.79 -15.41 15.07
C ARG A 85 12.97 -16.55 14.06
N ASP A 86 12.08 -17.52 14.08
CA ASP A 86 12.04 -18.64 13.11
C ASP A 86 11.63 -18.17 11.71
N GLU A 87 10.89 -17.08 11.64
CA GLU A 87 10.50 -16.39 10.41
C GLU A 87 10.75 -14.89 10.56
N ASP A 88 10.71 -14.15 9.46
CA ASP A 88 10.76 -12.70 9.50
C ASP A 88 9.36 -12.15 9.80
N HIS A 89 8.92 -12.30 11.04
CA HIS A 89 7.58 -11.92 11.46
C HIS A 89 7.30 -10.42 11.29
N ALA A 90 8.29 -9.57 11.53
CA ALA A 90 8.13 -8.13 11.35
C ALA A 90 7.85 -7.77 9.89
N ALA A 91 8.61 -8.33 8.97
CA ALA A 91 8.40 -8.09 7.54
C ALA A 91 7.08 -8.69 7.05
N GLN A 92 6.68 -9.84 7.57
CA GLN A 92 5.39 -10.44 7.22
C GLN A 92 4.22 -9.61 7.74
N ALA A 93 4.34 -9.06 8.95
CA ALA A 93 3.34 -8.12 9.46
C ALA A 93 3.24 -6.88 8.56
N ALA A 94 4.38 -6.31 8.18
CA ALA A 94 4.42 -5.14 7.29
C ALA A 94 3.80 -5.48 5.92
N TRP A 95 4.15 -6.62 5.34
CA TRP A 95 3.57 -7.06 4.07
C TRP A 95 2.04 -7.14 4.14
N ASN A 96 1.52 -7.69 5.23
CA ASN A 96 0.06 -7.80 5.40
C ASN A 96 -0.61 -6.42 5.43
N ILE A 97 0.00 -5.44 6.09
CA ILE A 97 -0.53 -4.09 6.13
C ILE A 97 -0.46 -3.44 4.74
N LEU A 98 0.62 -3.64 4.01
CA LEU A 98 0.73 -3.16 2.63
C LEU A 98 -0.34 -3.81 1.73
N GLY A 99 -0.58 -5.10 1.89
CA GLY A 99 -1.64 -5.81 1.18
C GLY A 99 -3.04 -5.28 1.51
N LEU A 100 -3.27 -4.97 2.77
CA LEU A 100 -4.50 -4.34 3.24
C LEU A 100 -4.73 -2.98 2.55
N ILE A 101 -3.72 -2.13 2.57
CA ILE A 101 -3.80 -0.79 1.97
C ILE A 101 -4.03 -0.88 0.47
N HIS A 102 -3.30 -1.75 -0.21
CA HIS A 102 -3.45 -1.95 -1.66
C HIS A 102 -4.87 -2.42 -2.01
N THR A 103 -5.37 -3.41 -1.28
CA THR A 103 -6.71 -3.97 -1.55
C THR A 103 -7.80 -2.94 -1.28
N GLU A 104 -7.65 -2.14 -0.21
CA GLU A 104 -8.55 -1.03 0.09
C GLU A 104 -8.60 -0.03 -1.06
N GLU A 105 -7.44 0.34 -1.61
CA GLU A 105 -7.35 1.23 -2.78
C GLU A 105 -8.03 0.62 -4.01
N MET A 106 -7.85 -0.67 -4.25
CA MET A 106 -8.46 -1.34 -5.40
C MET A 106 -9.98 -1.42 -5.27
N ILE A 107 -10.49 -1.61 -4.06
CA ILE A 107 -11.93 -1.57 -3.79
C ILE A 107 -12.47 -0.16 -4.10
N GLU A 108 -11.80 0.86 -3.61
CA GLU A 108 -12.21 2.24 -3.80
C GLU A 108 -12.22 2.64 -5.29
N ARG A 109 -11.28 2.13 -6.06
CA ARG A 109 -11.22 2.34 -7.51
C ARG A 109 -12.23 1.51 -8.31
N GLY A 110 -13.00 0.66 -7.65
CA GLY A 110 -13.97 -0.21 -8.31
C GLY A 110 -13.36 -1.38 -9.07
N LEU A 111 -12.11 -1.72 -8.78
CA LEU A 111 -11.39 -2.81 -9.46
C LEU A 111 -11.46 -4.14 -8.71
N LEU A 112 -11.87 -4.12 -7.45
CA LEU A 112 -12.15 -5.32 -6.66
C LEU A 112 -13.49 -5.15 -5.95
N PRO A 113 -14.17 -6.27 -5.63
CA PRO A 113 -15.49 -6.21 -5.00
C PRO A 113 -15.46 -5.55 -3.62
N ALA A 114 -16.44 -4.69 -3.35
CA ALA A 114 -16.59 -4.05 -2.03
C ALA A 114 -16.80 -5.05 -0.89
N SER A 115 -17.30 -6.25 -1.21
CA SER A 115 -17.52 -7.33 -0.24
C SER A 115 -16.24 -7.84 0.41
N LEU A 116 -15.07 -7.54 -0.18
CA LEU A 116 -13.78 -7.87 0.43
C LEU A 116 -13.52 -7.04 1.70
N ASN A 117 -14.19 -5.91 1.84
CA ASN A 117 -14.15 -5.16 3.10
C ASN A 117 -15.14 -5.79 4.10
N ASP A 118 -14.68 -6.81 4.77
CA ASP A 118 -15.40 -7.55 5.78
C ASP A 118 -15.01 -7.16 7.21
N LEU A 119 -14.41 -5.98 7.35
CA LEU A 119 -14.01 -5.47 8.66
C LEU A 119 -15.21 -4.89 9.41
N PRO A 120 -15.21 -5.00 10.74
CA PRO A 120 -16.22 -4.33 11.53
C PRO A 120 -16.00 -2.82 11.53
N ASN A 121 -17.06 -2.08 11.80
CA ASN A 121 -16.99 -0.64 11.98
C ASN A 121 -17.64 -0.27 13.31
N TYR A 122 -16.82 0.15 14.26
CA TYR A 122 -17.27 0.54 15.60
C TYR A 122 -17.38 2.06 15.76
N MET A 123 -17.14 2.79 14.70
CA MET A 123 -17.24 4.26 14.75
C MET A 123 -18.71 4.68 14.72
N PRO A 124 -19.08 5.78 15.39
CA PRO A 124 -20.45 6.30 15.34
C PRO A 124 -20.85 6.61 13.89
N ARG A 125 -22.04 6.14 13.47
CA ARG A 125 -22.54 6.38 12.12
C ARG A 125 -23.00 7.80 11.87
N GLU A 126 -23.33 8.52 12.92
CA GLU A 126 -23.84 9.90 12.84
C GLU A 126 -22.96 10.81 11.98
N ALA A 127 -21.62 10.69 12.13
CA ALA A 127 -20.68 11.50 11.37
C ALA A 127 -20.66 11.16 9.88
N ALA A 128 -21.02 9.91 9.52
CA ALA A 128 -21.02 9.44 8.13
C ALA A 128 -22.39 9.62 7.45
N GLU A 129 -23.49 9.63 8.22
CA GLU A 129 -24.86 9.66 7.72
C GLU A 129 -25.49 11.05 7.74
N GLN A 130 -24.94 11.99 8.51
CA GLN A 130 -25.44 13.34 8.54
C GLN A 130 -25.07 14.10 7.26
N PRO A 131 -26.03 14.77 6.62
CA PRO A 131 -25.70 15.61 5.48
C PRO A 131 -24.75 16.72 5.93
N LYS A 132 -23.67 16.89 5.19
CA LYS A 132 -22.75 18.00 5.43
C LYS A 132 -23.46 19.31 5.12
N ALA A 133 -23.47 20.17 6.09
CA ALA A 133 -24.00 21.50 5.91
C ALA A 133 -23.15 22.30 4.92
#